data_18997d220e67af391df684a4c4760111
#
_entry.id   18997d220e67af391df684a4c4760111
#
_cell.length_a   1.000
_cell.length_b   1.000
_cell.length_c   1.000
_cell.angle_alpha   90.00
_cell.angle_beta   90.00
_cell.angle_gamma   90.00
#
_symmetry.space_group_name_H-M   'P 1'
#
loop_
_entity.id
_entity.type
_entity.pdbx_description
1 polymer ?
#
loop_
_entity_poly.entity_id
_entity_poly.type
_entity_poly.pdbx_seq_one_letter_code
_entity_poly.pdbx_strand_id
1 'polypeptide(L)'
;TADTIVIAAPYWDLAFPAILKTYMEYVTVTGLTFKYSPEGYPVGLCKAHRLIYVMTAGGPVHFNFGYDYLSALCHNFFGIKETQLFKAENLDIIGSDVEKIMQSALEEIDKRLMVSPSLISSPQHKSDTAIPKT
;
A
#
# COMPACT_ATOMS: atom_id res chain seq x y z
N THR A 1 -0.09 14.84 6.72
CA THR A 1 -0.04 13.40 7.06
C THR A 1 -0.86 12.63 6.06
N ALA A 2 -0.24 11.66 5.38
CA ALA A 2 -0.92 10.81 4.41
C ALA A 2 -1.58 9.64 5.14
N ASP A 3 -2.80 9.25 4.71
CA ASP A 3 -3.49 8.06 5.20
C ASP A 3 -3.13 6.82 4.38
N THR A 4 -2.74 7.01 3.14
CA THR A 4 -2.32 5.98 2.20
C THR A 4 -0.98 6.35 1.58
N ILE A 5 -0.08 5.38 1.51
CA ILE A 5 1.19 5.48 0.79
C ILE A 5 1.05 4.69 -0.51
N VAL A 6 1.43 5.30 -1.62
CA VAL A 6 1.48 4.63 -2.92
C VAL A 6 2.94 4.57 -3.37
N ILE A 7 3.42 3.38 -3.68
CA ILE A 7 4.74 3.15 -4.26
C ILE A 7 4.56 2.50 -5.63
N ALA A 8 5.09 3.11 -6.66
CA ALA A 8 5.14 2.56 -8.01
C ALA A 8 6.59 2.27 -8.40
N ALA A 9 6.89 1.04 -8.77
CA ALA A 9 8.23 0.63 -9.16
C ALA A 9 8.22 -0.51 -10.18
N PRO A 10 9.16 -0.55 -11.12
CA PRO A 10 9.32 -1.71 -12.00
C PRO A 10 9.81 -2.92 -11.21
N TYR A 11 9.47 -4.11 -11.71
CA TYR A 11 9.99 -5.37 -11.20
C TYR A 11 11.36 -5.65 -11.80
N TRP A 12 12.41 -5.52 -10.99
CA TRP A 12 13.79 -5.79 -11.37
C TRP A 12 14.42 -6.80 -10.41
N ASP A 13 15.09 -7.78 -10.96
CA ASP A 13 15.88 -8.78 -10.20
C ASP A 13 15.11 -9.40 -9.02
N LEU A 14 13.88 -9.84 -9.29
CA LEU A 14 12.94 -10.43 -8.32
C LEU A 14 12.41 -9.45 -7.27
N ALA A 15 12.70 -8.16 -7.38
CA ALA A 15 12.33 -7.14 -6.41
C ALA A 15 11.97 -5.80 -7.10
N PHE A 16 12.62 -4.74 -6.69
CA PHE A 16 12.48 -3.37 -7.19
C PHE A 16 13.88 -2.73 -7.36
N PRO A 17 13.98 -1.58 -8.05
CA PRO A 17 15.27 -0.89 -8.21
C PRO A 17 15.93 -0.54 -6.86
N ALA A 18 17.26 -0.61 -6.80
CA ALA A 18 18.07 -0.37 -5.60
C ALA A 18 17.78 1.00 -4.94
N ILE A 19 17.41 2.01 -5.73
CA ILE A 19 17.08 3.33 -5.20
C ILE A 19 15.88 3.30 -4.25
N LEU A 20 14.89 2.42 -4.49
CA LEU A 20 13.75 2.27 -3.58
C LEU A 20 14.21 1.63 -2.26
N LYS A 21 15.10 0.63 -2.31
CA LYS A 21 15.67 0.04 -1.09
C LYS A 21 16.41 1.09 -0.27
N THR A 22 17.23 1.90 -0.94
CA THR A 22 17.95 3.03 -0.30
C THR A 22 16.97 3.99 0.36
N TYR A 23 15.90 4.37 -0.33
CA TYR A 23 14.87 5.24 0.24
C TYR A 23 14.22 4.60 1.49
N MET A 24 13.89 3.31 1.44
CA MET A 24 13.30 2.61 2.58
C MET A 24 14.26 2.57 3.79
N GLU A 25 15.56 2.43 3.57
CA GLU A 25 16.56 2.50 4.64
C GLU A 25 16.63 3.89 5.27
N TYR A 26 16.56 4.95 4.46
CA TYR A 26 16.56 6.33 4.96
C TYR A 26 15.32 6.70 5.79
N VAL A 27 14.16 6.13 5.48
CA VAL A 27 12.93 6.43 6.20
C VAL A 27 12.68 5.49 7.39
N THR A 28 13.37 4.37 7.46
CA THR A 28 13.26 3.41 8.58
C THR A 28 14.15 3.87 9.74
N VAL A 29 13.66 4.85 10.50
CA VAL A 29 14.42 5.54 11.54
C VAL A 29 13.70 5.46 12.88
N THR A 30 14.44 5.01 13.90
CA THR A 30 13.96 4.96 15.28
C THR A 30 13.58 6.34 15.80
N GLY A 31 12.41 6.46 16.40
CA GLY A 31 11.85 7.72 16.87
C GLY A 31 11.10 8.52 15.81
N LEU A 32 11.17 8.13 14.53
CA LEU A 32 10.49 8.78 13.43
C LEU A 32 9.38 7.89 12.84
N THR A 33 9.73 6.73 12.33
CA THR A 33 8.78 5.79 11.69
C THR A 33 8.42 4.61 12.59
N PHE A 34 9.28 4.31 13.55
CA PHE A 34 9.02 3.29 14.56
C PHE A 34 9.80 3.61 15.85
N LYS A 35 9.52 2.90 16.92
CA LYS A 35 10.29 2.87 18.17
C LYS A 35 10.35 1.45 18.70
N TYR A 36 11.27 1.19 19.63
CA TYR A 36 11.26 -0.08 20.37
C TYR A 36 10.41 0.04 21.63
N SER A 37 9.66 -1.01 21.95
CA SER A 37 9.02 -1.17 23.24
C SER A 37 10.06 -1.47 24.33
N PRO A 38 9.70 -1.40 25.62
CA PRO A 38 10.59 -1.81 26.69
C PRO A 38 11.10 -3.27 26.56
N GLU A 39 10.31 -4.13 25.93
CA GLU A 39 10.63 -5.55 25.69
C GLU A 39 11.46 -5.77 24.43
N GLY A 40 11.79 -4.70 23.68
CA GLY A 40 12.65 -4.75 22.50
C GLY A 40 11.94 -5.01 21.17
N TYR A 41 10.61 -4.96 21.12
CA TYR A 41 9.85 -5.14 19.88
C TYR A 41 9.63 -3.79 19.16
N PRO A 42 9.69 -3.77 17.81
CA PRO A 42 9.35 -2.56 17.05
C PRO A 42 7.86 -2.24 17.17
N VAL A 43 7.57 -0.95 17.37
CA VAL A 43 6.23 -0.38 17.41
C VAL A 43 6.16 0.73 16.38
N GLY A 44 5.25 0.64 15.43
CA GLY A 44 5.10 1.61 14.35
C GLY A 44 4.61 2.97 14.83
N LEU A 45 5.14 4.02 14.20
CA LEU A 45 4.78 5.42 14.45
C LEU A 45 4.16 6.08 13.22
N CYS A 46 4.10 5.38 12.07
CA CYS A 46 3.48 5.92 10.87
C CYS A 46 1.99 6.11 11.08
N LYS A 47 1.47 7.23 10.56
CA LYS A 47 0.03 7.53 10.61
C LYS A 47 -0.74 6.94 9.45
N ALA A 48 -0.06 6.61 8.35
CA ALA A 48 -0.66 5.88 7.25
C ALA A 48 -1.09 4.49 7.73
N HIS A 49 -2.25 4.03 7.27
CA HIS A 49 -2.80 2.72 7.61
C HIS A 49 -2.82 1.77 6.42
N ARG A 50 -2.50 2.26 5.22
CA ARG A 50 -2.48 1.48 4.00
C ARG A 50 -1.28 1.79 3.12
N LEU A 51 -0.68 0.73 2.53
CA LEU A 51 0.28 0.79 1.44
C LEU A 51 -0.34 0.19 0.17
N ILE A 52 -0.28 0.91 -0.93
CA ILE A 52 -0.56 0.41 -2.27
C ILE A 52 0.76 0.30 -3.02
N TYR A 53 1.11 -0.89 -3.48
CA TYR A 53 2.29 -1.13 -4.30
C TYR A 53 1.86 -1.47 -5.73
N VAL A 54 2.33 -0.68 -6.68
CA VAL A 54 2.02 -0.83 -8.11
C VAL A 54 3.30 -1.20 -8.84
N MET A 55 3.27 -2.27 -9.64
CA MET A 55 4.44 -2.71 -10.39
C MET A 55 4.12 -3.16 -11.79
N THR A 56 5.12 -3.04 -12.66
CA THR A 56 5.13 -3.61 -14.00
C THR A 56 6.28 -4.60 -14.13
N ALA A 57 6.10 -5.68 -14.90
CA ALA A 57 7.11 -6.70 -15.15
C ALA A 57 7.11 -7.14 -16.60
N GLY A 58 8.30 -7.29 -17.18
CA GLY A 58 8.48 -7.80 -18.54
C GLY A 58 8.06 -9.26 -18.71
N GLY A 59 8.36 -10.08 -17.71
CA GLY A 59 8.01 -11.50 -17.67
C GLY A 59 7.03 -11.87 -16.57
N PRO A 60 6.80 -13.18 -16.35
CA PRO A 60 5.95 -13.67 -15.27
C PRO A 60 6.64 -13.46 -13.90
N VAL A 61 5.85 -13.13 -12.89
CA VAL A 61 6.32 -12.89 -11.53
C VAL A 61 6.01 -14.10 -10.66
N HIS A 62 7.00 -14.96 -10.45
CA HIS A 62 6.88 -16.12 -9.57
C HIS A 62 7.26 -15.81 -8.10
N PHE A 63 8.25 -14.94 -7.91
CA PHE A 63 8.67 -14.45 -6.61
C PHE A 63 8.61 -12.93 -6.60
N ASN A 64 8.12 -12.33 -5.55
CA ASN A 64 8.03 -10.88 -5.43
C ASN A 64 8.62 -10.42 -4.10
N PHE A 65 9.95 -10.52 -4.01
CA PHE A 65 10.67 -10.11 -2.80
C PHE A 65 10.59 -8.60 -2.54
N GLY A 66 10.28 -7.81 -3.57
CA GLY A 66 10.03 -6.38 -3.39
C GLY A 66 8.76 -6.10 -2.61
N TYR A 67 7.63 -6.66 -3.05
CA TYR A 67 6.36 -6.51 -2.33
C TYR A 67 6.39 -7.19 -0.96
N ASP A 68 6.94 -8.39 -0.87
CA ASP A 68 7.03 -9.13 0.38
C ASP A 68 7.87 -8.37 1.41
N TYR A 69 8.99 -7.79 0.99
CA TYR A 69 9.83 -6.94 1.83
C TYR A 69 9.08 -5.69 2.31
N LEU A 70 8.44 -4.95 1.41
CA LEU A 70 7.69 -3.74 1.78
C LEU A 70 6.51 -4.06 2.71
N SER A 71 5.78 -5.13 2.44
CA SER A 71 4.68 -5.59 3.28
C SER A 71 5.17 -5.97 4.69
N ALA A 72 6.28 -6.71 4.78
CA ALA A 72 6.89 -7.08 6.05
C ALA A 72 7.37 -5.86 6.83
N LEU A 73 8.00 -4.89 6.16
CA LEU A 73 8.46 -3.65 6.78
C LEU A 73 7.29 -2.80 7.29
N CYS A 74 6.21 -2.69 6.49
CA CYS A 74 4.98 -2.01 6.90
C CYS A 74 4.37 -2.63 8.15
N HIS A 75 4.21 -3.95 8.17
CA HIS A 75 3.56 -4.64 9.27
C HIS A 75 4.41 -4.65 10.54
N ASN A 76 5.73 -4.90 10.42
CA ASN A 76 6.58 -5.12 11.58
C ASN A 76 7.22 -3.84 12.13
N PHE A 77 7.44 -2.83 11.29
CA PHE A 77 8.12 -1.60 11.70
C PHE A 77 7.21 -0.37 11.68
N PHE A 78 6.45 -0.15 10.60
CA PHE A 78 5.72 1.11 10.42
C PHE A 78 4.34 1.12 11.08
N GLY A 79 3.80 -0.05 11.42
CA GLY A 79 2.44 -0.17 11.97
C GLY A 79 1.34 -0.03 10.90
N ILE A 80 1.69 -0.16 9.62
CA ILE A 80 0.76 -0.14 8.49
C ILE A 80 0.23 -1.55 8.29
N LYS A 81 -1.06 -1.76 8.53
CA LYS A 81 -1.67 -3.09 8.58
C LYS A 81 -2.23 -3.56 7.24
N GLU A 82 -2.57 -2.64 6.36
CA GLU A 82 -3.16 -2.95 5.06
C GLU A 82 -2.12 -2.74 3.96
N THR A 83 -1.80 -3.79 3.21
CA THR A 83 -0.94 -3.71 2.03
C THR A 83 -1.64 -4.34 0.84
N GLN A 84 -1.58 -3.66 -0.32
CA GLN A 84 -2.18 -4.10 -1.57
C GLN A 84 -1.16 -4.08 -2.69
N LEU A 85 -1.16 -5.13 -3.51
CA LEU A 85 -0.37 -5.24 -4.72
C LEU A 85 -1.26 -5.12 -5.96
N PHE A 86 -0.84 -4.24 -6.88
CA PHE A 86 -1.33 -4.19 -8.26
C PHE A 86 -0.17 -4.41 -9.21
N LYS A 87 -0.35 -5.28 -10.21
CA LYS A 87 0.72 -5.61 -11.16
C LYS A 87 0.21 -5.76 -12.58
N ALA A 88 1.06 -5.38 -13.54
CA ALA A 88 0.97 -5.78 -14.92
C ALA A 88 2.22 -6.57 -15.27
N GLU A 89 2.09 -7.81 -15.72
CA GLU A 89 3.19 -8.70 -16.02
C GLU A 89 3.12 -9.24 -17.46
N ASN A 90 4.21 -9.83 -17.94
CA ASN A 90 4.35 -10.34 -19.31
C ASN A 90 4.36 -9.25 -20.40
N LEU A 91 4.83 -8.05 -20.05
CA LEU A 91 4.81 -6.90 -20.97
C LEU A 91 5.88 -7.01 -22.07
N ASP A 92 6.96 -7.78 -21.86
CA ASP A 92 8.05 -7.98 -22.83
C ASP A 92 8.02 -9.37 -23.48
N ILE A 93 6.96 -10.14 -23.27
CA ILE A 93 6.81 -11.45 -23.91
C ILE A 93 6.39 -11.27 -25.37
N ILE A 94 7.09 -11.94 -26.28
CA ILE A 94 6.79 -11.90 -27.71
C ILE A 94 5.35 -12.40 -27.94
N GLY A 95 4.53 -11.58 -28.62
CA GLY A 95 3.13 -11.89 -28.90
C GLY A 95 2.16 -11.46 -27.79
N SER A 96 2.64 -10.88 -26.72
CA SER A 96 1.76 -10.28 -25.69
C SER A 96 1.02 -9.07 -26.24
N ASP A 97 -0.25 -8.96 -25.90
CA ASP A 97 -1.07 -7.77 -26.12
C ASP A 97 -0.90 -6.81 -24.92
N VAL A 98 0.10 -5.95 -25.02
CA VAL A 98 0.48 -5.01 -23.94
C VAL A 98 -0.67 -4.08 -23.58
N GLU A 99 -1.43 -3.59 -24.57
CA GLU A 99 -2.56 -2.68 -24.31
C GLU A 99 -3.64 -3.38 -23.51
N LYS A 100 -3.97 -4.61 -23.86
CA LYS A 100 -4.95 -5.41 -23.12
C LYS A 100 -4.49 -5.73 -21.71
N ILE A 101 -3.20 -6.07 -21.52
CA ILE A 101 -2.63 -6.33 -20.19
C ILE A 101 -2.74 -5.08 -19.31
N MET A 102 -2.34 -3.93 -19.84
CA MET A 102 -2.40 -2.66 -19.11
C MET A 102 -3.85 -2.25 -18.80
N GLN A 103 -4.76 -2.41 -19.75
CA GLN A 103 -6.18 -2.11 -19.54
C GLN A 103 -6.76 -3.00 -18.43
N SER A 104 -6.47 -4.29 -18.44
CA SER A 104 -6.92 -5.22 -17.41
C SER A 104 -6.38 -4.86 -16.01
N ALA A 105 -5.11 -4.42 -15.94
CA ALA A 105 -4.52 -3.97 -14.67
C ALA A 105 -5.20 -2.69 -14.14
N LEU A 106 -5.52 -1.75 -15.01
CA LEU A 106 -6.26 -0.52 -14.63
C LEU A 106 -7.67 -0.84 -14.15
N GLU A 107 -8.38 -1.74 -14.83
CA GLU A 107 -9.71 -2.18 -14.41
C GLU A 107 -9.68 -2.88 -13.04
N GLU A 108 -8.64 -3.67 -12.76
CA GLU A 108 -8.46 -4.28 -11.45
C GLU A 108 -8.24 -3.23 -10.35
N ILE A 109 -7.44 -2.19 -10.62
CA ILE A 109 -7.24 -1.07 -9.70
C ILE A 109 -8.58 -0.40 -9.39
N ASP A 110 -9.33 -0.02 -10.42
CA ASP A 110 -10.63 0.63 -10.26
C ASP A 110 -11.59 -0.23 -9.45
N LYS A 111 -11.71 -1.51 -9.82
CA LYS A 111 -12.58 -2.46 -9.13
C LYS A 111 -12.22 -2.63 -7.66
N ARG A 112 -10.93 -2.81 -7.33
CA ARG A 112 -10.49 -3.07 -5.96
C ARG A 112 -10.46 -1.83 -5.08
N LEU A 113 -10.22 -0.64 -5.64
CA LEU A 113 -10.25 0.61 -4.89
C LEU A 113 -11.68 1.16 -4.74
N MET A 114 -12.58 0.91 -5.70
CA MET A 114 -13.99 1.33 -5.63
C MET A 114 -14.84 0.44 -4.70
N VAL A 115 -14.46 -0.82 -4.47
CA VAL A 115 -15.23 -1.79 -3.66
C VAL A 115 -14.94 -1.67 -2.15
N SER A 116 -14.16 -0.68 -1.70
CA SER A 116 -13.98 -0.41 -0.25
C SER A 116 -14.91 0.72 0.22
N PRO A 117 -16.21 0.46 0.50
CA PRO A 117 -17.14 1.49 0.98
C PRO A 117 -17.06 1.75 2.48
N SER A 118 -16.01 1.32 3.17
CA SER A 118 -15.93 1.48 4.63
C SER A 118 -15.41 2.83 5.11
N LEU A 119 -15.28 3.83 4.24
CA LEU A 119 -14.81 5.18 4.62
C LEU A 119 -15.83 6.31 4.38
N ILE A 120 -17.12 5.99 4.09
CA ILE A 120 -18.18 6.99 4.03
C ILE A 120 -19.30 6.59 4.99
N SER A 121 -19.01 6.58 6.28
CA SER A 121 -20.03 6.77 7.31
C SER A 121 -19.72 8.07 8.05
N SER A 122 -20.17 9.17 7.51
CA SER A 122 -20.30 10.41 8.26
C SER A 122 -21.24 10.15 9.44
N PRO A 123 -20.91 10.58 10.66
CA PRO A 123 -21.87 10.52 11.76
C PRO A 123 -23.02 11.47 11.43
N GLN A 124 -24.22 10.92 11.31
CA GLN A 124 -25.43 11.72 11.23
C GLN A 124 -25.57 12.45 12.56
N HIS A 125 -25.45 13.74 12.50
CA HIS A 125 -25.80 14.65 13.58
C HIS A 125 -27.33 14.58 13.78
N LYS A 126 -27.78 13.80 14.77
CA LYS A 126 -29.15 13.88 15.25
C LYS A 126 -29.26 15.15 16.09
N SER A 127 -29.89 16.15 15.50
CA SER A 127 -30.43 17.29 16.22
C SER A 127 -31.76 16.85 16.86
N ASP A 128 -31.72 16.48 18.12
CA ASP A 128 -32.92 16.42 18.94
C ASP A 128 -33.04 17.73 19.73
N THR A 129 -33.75 18.68 19.13
CA THR A 129 -34.33 19.78 19.86
C THR A 129 -35.72 19.34 20.31
N ALA A 130 -35.84 18.99 21.57
CA ALA A 130 -37.12 18.93 22.26
C ALA A 130 -37.09 19.89 23.41
N ILE A 131 -37.78 21.01 23.28
CA ILE A 131 -38.12 21.95 24.37
C ILE A 131 -39.40 21.43 25.00
N PRO A 132 -39.47 21.20 26.30
CA PRO A 132 -40.74 21.10 27.00
C PRO A 132 -41.23 22.48 27.39
N LYS A 133 -42.46 22.79 27.00
CA LYS A 133 -43.26 23.89 27.57
C LYS A 133 -43.85 23.42 28.89
N THR A 134 -43.69 24.21 29.87
CA THR A 134 -44.55 24.77 30.94
C THR A 134 -43.73 25.08 32.16
#